data_38059b3771595226d9be5b98977d38d2
#
_entry.id   38059b3771595226d9be5b98977d38d2
#
_cell.length_a   1.000
_cell.length_b   1.000
_cell.length_c   1.000
_cell.angle_alpha   90.00
_cell.angle_beta   90.00
_cell.angle_gamma   90.00
#
_symmetry.space_group_name_H-M   'P 1'
#
loop_
_entity.id
_entity.type
_entity.pdbx_description
1 polymer ?
#
loop_
_entity_poly.entity_id
_entity_poly.type
_entity_poly.pdbx_seq_one_letter_code
_entity_poly.pdbx_strand_id
1 'polypeptide(L)'
;PGRRLHLARCGGPGRATYCIVTDGDAGGYDERLPRQAMADLRRAEQVHSAKLSGVHDVRFLGYPDSFVEPSVELRRDLCRVIRQVRPTRTIIPSPEINWARVADLHPDHRAVGDAALRAVYPEARNPFAHPELLKDEGLEPWIVPELWLMTGPRPNQYVDVTAVFDRKVDALRIHTSQTAHFDDLASLLRDWLTEHARAGGLPPGRLAEAFQIVKTE
;
A
#
# COMPACT_ATOMS: atom_id res chain seq x y z
N PRO A 1 -5.47 -13.00 0.48
CA PRO A 1 -4.59 -12.78 1.60
C PRO A 1 -3.94 -11.41 1.51
N GLY A 2 -4.25 -10.59 2.50
CA GLY A 2 -4.05 -9.15 2.61
C GLY A 2 -2.72 -8.57 2.16
N ARG A 3 -2.65 -8.08 0.93
CA ARG A 3 -1.63 -7.12 0.54
C ARG A 3 -2.09 -5.74 1.00
N ARG A 4 -1.37 -5.17 1.95
CA ARG A 4 -1.68 -3.88 2.55
C ARG A 4 -1.13 -2.74 1.73
N LEU A 5 -1.89 -1.67 1.71
CA LEU A 5 -1.53 -0.42 1.04
C LEU A 5 -0.42 0.28 1.79
N HIS A 6 0.65 0.63 1.09
CA HIS A 6 1.69 1.48 1.62
C HIS A 6 1.70 2.80 0.87
N LEU A 7 1.32 3.88 1.54
CA LEU A 7 1.47 5.21 1.02
C LEU A 7 2.79 5.82 1.48
N ALA A 8 3.59 6.27 0.53
CA ALA A 8 4.50 7.38 0.60
C ALA A 8 5.92 7.20 1.10
N ARG A 9 6.82 7.75 0.31
CA ARG A 9 8.11 8.23 0.74
C ARG A 9 8.05 9.75 0.85
N CYS A 10 8.26 10.30 2.06
CA CYS A 10 8.30 11.75 2.29
C CYS A 10 9.59 12.38 1.75
N GLY A 11 9.52 13.66 1.38
CA GLY A 11 10.64 14.45 0.90
C GLY A 11 11.76 14.59 1.93
N GLY A 12 12.81 13.78 1.74
CA GLY A 12 14.02 13.73 2.54
C GLY A 12 14.59 12.31 2.56
N PRO A 13 15.89 12.10 2.78
CA PRO A 13 16.44 10.75 2.79
C PRO A 13 15.83 9.93 3.94
N GLY A 14 14.97 8.96 3.58
CA GLY A 14 14.62 7.86 4.45
C GLY A 14 13.30 7.90 5.21
N ARG A 15 12.42 8.90 5.08
CA ARG A 15 11.12 8.89 5.77
C ARG A 15 10.03 8.28 4.92
N ALA A 16 9.27 7.33 5.49
CA ALA A 16 8.09 6.75 4.88
C ALA A 16 6.91 6.77 5.88
N THR A 17 5.71 6.99 5.37
CA THR A 17 4.45 6.87 6.12
C THR A 17 3.63 5.75 5.52
N TYR A 18 3.08 4.88 6.35
CA TYR A 18 2.08 3.91 5.94
C TYR A 18 0.68 4.45 6.27
N CYS A 19 -0.19 4.47 5.26
CA CYS A 19 -1.61 4.76 5.42
C CYS A 19 -2.39 3.47 5.14
N ILE A 20 -3.01 2.92 6.16
CA ILE A 20 -3.76 1.67 6.12
C ILE A 20 -5.24 2.02 6.14
N VAL A 21 -5.93 1.69 5.04
CA VAL A 21 -7.34 2.10 4.86
C VAL A 21 -8.27 1.26 5.71
N THR A 22 -8.11 -0.08 5.71
CA THR A 22 -8.95 -1.00 6.48
C THR A 22 -8.18 -1.61 7.64
N ASP A 23 -8.88 -2.00 8.68
CA ASP A 23 -8.28 -2.73 9.79
C ASP A 23 -8.13 -4.23 9.51
N GLY A 24 -8.66 -4.70 8.39
CA GLY A 24 -8.58 -6.10 7.96
C GLY A 24 -9.39 -7.04 8.85
N ASP A 25 -10.45 -6.54 9.45
CA ASP A 25 -11.29 -7.23 10.43
C ASP A 25 -12.17 -8.34 9.85
N ALA A 26 -12.33 -8.36 8.52
CA ALA A 26 -13.10 -9.40 7.81
C ALA A 26 -12.24 -10.57 7.33
N GLY A 27 -10.94 -10.61 7.64
CA GLY A 27 -10.04 -11.69 7.24
C GLY A 27 -9.51 -12.47 8.44
N GLY A 28 -9.03 -13.70 8.18
CA GLY A 28 -8.48 -14.60 9.18
C GLY A 28 -9.01 -16.01 8.97
N TYR A 29 -8.49 -16.97 9.75
CA TYR A 29 -8.83 -18.40 9.64
C TYR A 29 -9.54 -18.94 10.88
N ASP A 30 -9.67 -18.15 11.94
CA ASP A 30 -10.42 -18.51 13.15
C ASP A 30 -11.73 -17.73 13.21
N GLU A 31 -12.82 -18.37 12.82
CA GLU A 31 -14.18 -17.80 12.81
C GLU A 31 -14.69 -17.47 14.22
N ARG A 32 -14.05 -17.97 15.27
CA ARG A 32 -14.43 -17.68 16.66
C ARG A 32 -13.84 -16.37 17.16
N LEU A 33 -12.86 -15.81 16.47
CA LEU A 33 -12.24 -14.55 16.86
C LEU A 33 -13.17 -13.38 16.50
N PRO A 34 -13.60 -12.57 17.49
CA PRO A 34 -14.41 -11.39 17.20
C PRO A 34 -13.71 -10.44 16.24
N ARG A 35 -14.46 -9.79 15.34
CA ARG A 35 -13.92 -8.85 14.34
C ARG A 35 -13.03 -7.77 14.98
N GLN A 36 -13.43 -7.20 16.10
CA GLN A 36 -12.62 -6.20 16.80
C GLN A 36 -11.28 -6.76 17.28
N ALA A 37 -11.24 -7.97 17.81
CA ALA A 37 -10.00 -8.62 18.23
C ALA A 37 -9.09 -8.91 17.02
N MET A 38 -9.66 -9.26 15.87
CA MET A 38 -8.91 -9.41 14.62
C MET A 38 -8.34 -8.06 14.17
N ALA A 39 -9.11 -6.99 14.23
CA ALA A 39 -8.64 -5.63 13.89
C ALA A 39 -7.46 -5.22 14.77
N ASP A 40 -7.57 -5.41 16.09
CA ASP A 40 -6.53 -5.07 17.06
C ASP A 40 -5.25 -5.88 16.82
N LEU A 41 -5.37 -7.18 16.59
CA LEU A 41 -4.26 -8.06 16.24
C LEU A 41 -3.55 -7.58 14.96
N ARG A 42 -4.31 -7.32 13.91
CA ARG A 42 -3.75 -6.87 12.62
C ARG A 42 -3.10 -5.50 12.69
N ARG A 43 -3.65 -4.58 13.47
CA ARG A 43 -3.02 -3.27 13.74
C ARG A 43 -1.67 -3.45 14.43
N ALA A 44 -1.60 -4.32 15.46
CA ALA A 44 -0.35 -4.62 16.16
C ALA A 44 0.71 -5.25 15.22
N GLU A 45 0.32 -6.26 14.44
CA GLU A 45 1.18 -6.88 13.43
C GLU A 45 1.70 -5.85 12.42
N GLN A 46 0.83 -4.96 11.94
CA GLN A 46 1.21 -3.92 10.97
C GLN A 46 2.22 -2.94 11.53
N VAL A 47 2.02 -2.46 12.75
CA VAL A 47 2.96 -1.55 13.42
C VAL A 47 4.30 -2.24 13.62
N HIS A 48 4.32 -3.50 14.03
CA HIS A 48 5.55 -4.27 14.23
C HIS A 48 6.30 -4.48 12.90
N SER A 49 5.61 -4.92 11.86
CA SER A 49 6.17 -5.09 10.50
C SER A 49 6.73 -3.78 9.94
N ALA A 50 6.01 -2.66 10.15
CA ALA A 50 6.47 -1.34 9.74
C ALA A 50 7.78 -0.95 10.44
N LYS A 51 7.88 -1.16 11.76
CA LYS A 51 9.11 -0.89 12.54
C LYS A 51 10.31 -1.69 12.01
N LEU A 52 10.13 -2.97 11.72
CA LEU A 52 11.18 -3.80 11.13
C LEU A 52 11.63 -3.25 9.76
N SER A 53 10.71 -2.66 9.02
CA SER A 53 10.99 -2.00 7.74
C SER A 53 11.53 -0.57 7.88
N GLY A 54 11.74 -0.08 9.12
CA GLY A 54 12.23 1.28 9.40
C GLY A 54 11.14 2.36 9.26
N VAL A 55 9.86 1.99 9.27
CA VAL A 55 8.73 2.92 9.18
C VAL A 55 8.09 3.08 10.56
N HIS A 56 8.02 4.32 11.03
CA HIS A 56 7.51 4.66 12.36
C HIS A 56 6.18 5.42 12.33
N ASP A 57 5.82 6.03 11.20
CA ASP A 57 4.54 6.71 10.99
C ASP A 57 3.58 5.74 10.28
N VAL A 58 2.66 5.15 11.06
CA VAL A 58 1.62 4.25 10.56
C VAL A 58 0.26 4.83 10.94
N ARG A 59 -0.55 5.13 9.94
CA ARG A 59 -1.88 5.75 10.10
C ARG A 59 -2.95 4.75 9.67
N PHE A 60 -3.98 4.61 10.47
CA PHE A 60 -5.14 3.76 10.21
C PHE A 60 -6.36 4.63 9.99
N LEU A 61 -7.07 4.42 8.87
CA LEU A 61 -8.28 5.18 8.55
C LEU A 61 -9.55 4.50 9.09
N GLY A 62 -9.51 3.20 9.37
CA GLY A 62 -10.61 2.48 10.03
C GLY A 62 -11.81 2.18 9.14
N TYR A 63 -11.64 2.13 7.82
CA TYR A 63 -12.71 1.72 6.93
C TYR A 63 -13.00 0.22 7.06
N PRO A 64 -14.27 -0.21 6.91
CA PRO A 64 -14.64 -1.62 6.98
C PRO A 64 -13.92 -2.45 5.90
N ASP A 65 -13.32 -3.57 6.30
CA ASP A 65 -12.70 -4.52 5.38
C ASP A 65 -13.77 -5.25 4.54
N SER A 66 -13.48 -5.51 3.28
CA SER A 66 -14.35 -6.10 2.25
C SER A 66 -15.46 -5.20 1.71
N PHE A 67 -15.58 -3.96 2.18
CA PHE A 67 -16.64 -3.03 1.77
C PHE A 67 -16.12 -1.65 1.36
N VAL A 68 -14.85 -1.57 0.95
CA VAL A 68 -14.25 -0.30 0.56
C VAL A 68 -14.79 0.15 -0.80
N GLU A 69 -15.29 1.38 -0.84
CA GLU A 69 -15.65 2.08 -2.07
C GLU A 69 -14.81 3.36 -2.20
N PRO A 70 -14.54 3.85 -3.43
CA PRO A 70 -13.80 5.08 -3.65
C PRO A 70 -14.67 6.32 -3.36
N SER A 71 -15.25 6.36 -2.15
CA SER A 71 -16.18 7.38 -1.69
C SER A 71 -15.52 8.76 -1.56
N VAL A 72 -16.33 9.81 -1.44
CA VAL A 72 -15.84 11.17 -1.21
C VAL A 72 -15.12 11.27 0.13
N GLU A 73 -15.64 10.59 1.15
CA GLU A 73 -15.07 10.55 2.50
C GLU A 73 -13.68 9.92 2.49
N LEU A 74 -13.51 8.75 1.85
CA LEU A 74 -12.21 8.10 1.73
C LEU A 74 -11.20 8.97 0.98
N ARG A 75 -11.61 9.60 -0.12
CA ARG A 75 -10.75 10.50 -0.88
C ARG A 75 -10.32 11.72 -0.06
N ARG A 76 -11.25 12.32 0.70
CA ARG A 76 -10.95 13.42 1.62
C ARG A 76 -9.92 12.99 2.67
N ASP A 77 -10.09 11.84 3.29
CA ASP A 77 -9.17 11.35 4.33
C ASP A 77 -7.78 11.03 3.74
N LEU A 78 -7.73 10.48 2.52
CA LEU A 78 -6.47 10.31 1.79
C LEU A 78 -5.83 11.65 1.42
N CYS A 79 -6.61 12.65 0.97
CA CYS A 79 -6.13 14.01 0.73
C CYS A 79 -5.56 14.66 2.00
N ARG A 80 -6.23 14.46 3.15
CA ARG A 80 -5.72 14.91 4.45
C ARG A 80 -4.35 14.33 4.74
N VAL A 81 -4.18 13.02 4.60
CA VAL A 81 -2.89 12.35 4.80
C VAL A 81 -1.84 12.90 3.82
N ILE A 82 -2.16 13.03 2.54
CA ILE A 82 -1.25 13.55 1.52
C ILE A 82 -0.80 14.98 1.87
N ARG A 83 -1.73 15.88 2.21
CA ARG A 83 -1.41 17.28 2.56
C ARG A 83 -0.60 17.40 3.85
N GLN A 84 -0.82 16.52 4.83
CA GLN A 84 -0.03 16.46 6.07
C GLN A 84 1.38 15.93 5.85
N VAL A 85 1.50 14.85 5.06
CA VAL A 85 2.77 14.12 4.85
C VAL A 85 3.62 14.77 3.78
N ARG A 86 3.01 15.41 2.79
CA ARG A 86 3.65 16.07 1.63
C ARG A 86 4.63 15.15 0.90
N PRO A 87 4.19 13.96 0.45
CA PRO A 87 5.08 12.98 -0.14
C PRO A 87 5.57 13.42 -1.53
N THR A 88 6.82 13.09 -1.84
CA THR A 88 7.37 13.20 -3.20
C THR A 88 7.00 12.00 -4.06
N ARG A 89 6.61 10.89 -3.43
CA ARG A 89 6.19 9.66 -4.08
C ARG A 89 5.09 8.99 -3.26
N THR A 90 4.06 8.50 -3.94
CA THR A 90 3.01 7.69 -3.34
C THR A 90 2.96 6.33 -4.02
N ILE A 91 2.95 5.24 -3.23
CA ILE A 91 2.80 3.87 -3.74
C ILE A 91 1.39 3.41 -3.41
N ILE A 92 0.63 2.99 -4.42
CA ILE A 92 -0.75 2.53 -4.28
C ILE A 92 -0.96 1.23 -5.05
N PRO A 93 -1.97 0.41 -4.75
CA PRO A 93 -2.41 -0.65 -5.64
C PRO A 93 -2.88 -0.06 -6.96
N SER A 94 -2.67 -0.77 -8.06
CA SER A 94 -3.26 -0.39 -9.33
C SER A 94 -4.79 -0.50 -9.27
N PRO A 95 -5.55 0.50 -9.73
CA PRO A 95 -7.00 0.38 -9.91
C PRO A 95 -7.37 -0.47 -11.13
N GLU A 96 -6.41 -0.79 -11.99
CA GLU A 96 -6.64 -1.54 -13.22
C GLU A 96 -6.85 -3.03 -12.95
N ILE A 97 -7.65 -3.68 -13.78
CA ILE A 97 -7.82 -5.13 -13.74
C ILE A 97 -6.66 -5.80 -14.46
N ASN A 98 -5.95 -6.66 -13.75
CA ASN A 98 -4.95 -7.55 -14.32
C ASN A 98 -5.56 -8.95 -14.53
N TRP A 99 -6.11 -9.19 -15.71
CA TRP A 99 -6.78 -10.45 -16.04
C TRP A 99 -5.86 -11.68 -15.98
N ALA A 100 -4.57 -11.49 -16.16
CA ALA A 100 -3.58 -12.56 -16.05
C ALA A 100 -3.34 -13.00 -14.59
N ARG A 101 -3.75 -12.18 -13.61
CA ARG A 101 -3.50 -12.39 -12.17
C ARG A 101 -4.72 -11.99 -11.33
N VAL A 102 -5.87 -12.57 -11.64
CA VAL A 102 -7.14 -12.22 -10.95
C VAL A 102 -7.06 -12.47 -9.44
N ALA A 103 -6.32 -13.48 -8.99
CA ALA A 103 -6.14 -13.77 -7.57
C ALA A 103 -5.44 -12.64 -6.79
N ASP A 104 -4.73 -11.75 -7.47
CA ASP A 104 -4.09 -10.57 -6.87
C ASP A 104 -5.04 -9.35 -6.78
N LEU A 105 -6.27 -9.46 -7.31
CA LEU A 105 -7.22 -8.36 -7.47
C LEU A 105 -8.30 -8.36 -6.38
N HIS A 106 -7.89 -8.11 -5.12
CA HIS A 106 -8.91 -7.91 -4.09
C HIS A 106 -9.72 -6.64 -4.41
N PRO A 107 -11.07 -6.67 -4.32
CA PRO A 107 -11.92 -5.51 -4.61
C PRO A 107 -11.51 -4.25 -3.85
N ASP A 108 -11.22 -4.37 -2.55
CA ASP A 108 -10.78 -3.25 -1.72
C ASP A 108 -9.47 -2.64 -2.21
N HIS A 109 -8.51 -3.45 -2.67
CA HIS A 109 -7.25 -2.92 -3.20
C HIS A 109 -7.49 -2.04 -4.43
N ARG A 110 -8.41 -2.46 -5.31
CA ARG A 110 -8.77 -1.67 -6.49
C ARG A 110 -9.53 -0.41 -6.10
N ALA A 111 -10.49 -0.51 -5.19
CA ALA A 111 -11.26 0.63 -4.70
C ALA A 111 -10.35 1.67 -4.02
N VAL A 112 -9.41 1.21 -3.18
CA VAL A 112 -8.40 2.07 -2.57
C VAL A 112 -7.46 2.65 -3.63
N GLY A 113 -7.07 1.87 -4.63
CA GLY A 113 -6.26 2.35 -5.76
C GLY A 113 -6.93 3.48 -6.53
N ASP A 114 -8.23 3.34 -6.84
CA ASP A 114 -9.02 4.39 -7.50
C ASP A 114 -9.19 5.63 -6.60
N ALA A 115 -9.53 5.43 -5.33
CA ALA A 115 -9.64 6.54 -4.38
C ALA A 115 -8.31 7.30 -4.22
N ALA A 116 -7.19 6.59 -4.10
CA ALA A 116 -5.88 7.18 -3.93
C ALA A 116 -5.39 7.89 -5.21
N LEU A 117 -5.67 7.33 -6.38
CA LEU A 117 -5.39 8.00 -7.66
C LEU A 117 -6.10 9.34 -7.75
N ARG A 118 -7.41 9.40 -7.44
CA ARG A 118 -8.20 10.63 -7.42
C ARG A 118 -7.73 11.60 -6.35
N ALA A 119 -7.35 11.10 -5.18
CA ALA A 119 -6.78 11.93 -4.12
C ALA A 119 -5.46 12.57 -4.56
N VAL A 120 -4.56 11.82 -5.22
CA VAL A 120 -3.30 12.36 -5.77
C VAL A 120 -3.57 13.36 -6.88
N TYR A 121 -4.49 13.02 -7.80
CA TYR A 121 -4.84 13.87 -8.93
C TYR A 121 -6.35 13.77 -9.24
N PRO A 122 -7.08 14.88 -9.18
CA PRO A 122 -6.59 16.25 -8.95
C PRO A 122 -6.75 16.77 -7.50
N GLU A 123 -7.31 15.97 -6.56
CA GLU A 123 -7.92 16.50 -5.35
C GLU A 123 -6.91 17.10 -4.35
N ALA A 124 -5.79 16.43 -4.05
CA ALA A 124 -4.83 16.94 -3.06
C ALA A 124 -4.15 18.27 -3.47
N ARG A 125 -4.00 18.52 -4.78
CA ARG A 125 -3.40 19.73 -5.31
C ARG A 125 -4.39 20.89 -5.50
N ASN A 126 -5.70 20.59 -5.46
CA ASN A 126 -6.76 21.55 -5.74
C ASN A 126 -7.31 22.14 -4.43
N PRO A 127 -7.17 23.45 -4.17
CA PRO A 127 -7.67 24.09 -2.95
C PRO A 127 -9.20 24.05 -2.84
N PHE A 128 -9.91 23.87 -3.95
CA PHE A 128 -11.37 23.78 -3.98
C PHE A 128 -11.90 22.35 -3.75
N ALA A 129 -11.04 21.34 -3.86
CA ALA A 129 -11.40 19.99 -3.45
C ALA A 129 -11.19 19.86 -1.93
N HIS A 130 -12.23 19.40 -1.23
CA HIS A 130 -12.22 19.27 0.23
C HIS A 130 -11.79 20.57 0.92
N PRO A 131 -12.54 21.69 0.72
CA PRO A 131 -12.14 23.02 1.18
C PRO A 131 -11.98 23.12 2.70
N GLU A 132 -12.66 22.26 3.45
CA GLU A 132 -12.51 22.13 4.90
C GLU A 132 -11.09 21.76 5.33
N LEU A 133 -10.36 20.97 4.54
CA LEU A 133 -8.97 20.62 4.84
C LEU A 133 -8.06 21.86 4.87
N LEU A 134 -8.33 22.83 3.99
CA LEU A 134 -7.59 24.08 3.99
C LEU A 134 -8.14 25.08 5.04
N LYS A 135 -9.46 25.27 5.08
CA LYS A 135 -10.08 26.33 5.88
C LYS A 135 -10.08 26.02 7.38
N ASP A 136 -10.36 24.77 7.73
CA ASP A 136 -10.59 24.38 9.12
C ASP A 136 -9.34 23.70 9.72
N GLU A 137 -8.58 22.95 8.88
CA GLU A 137 -7.40 22.21 9.31
C GLU A 137 -6.06 22.88 8.91
N GLY A 138 -6.08 23.93 8.10
CA GLY A 138 -4.86 24.64 7.63
C GLY A 138 -3.96 23.79 6.73
N LEU A 139 -4.52 22.75 6.09
CA LEU A 139 -3.78 21.82 5.25
C LEU A 139 -3.70 22.34 3.81
N GLU A 140 -2.57 22.96 3.49
CA GLU A 140 -2.30 23.51 2.15
C GLU A 140 -2.30 22.40 1.09
N PRO A 141 -2.76 22.70 -0.15
CA PRO A 141 -2.66 21.80 -1.28
C PRO A 141 -1.25 21.27 -1.49
N TRP A 142 -1.16 20.03 -1.97
CA TRP A 142 0.12 19.39 -2.23
C TRP A 142 0.12 18.64 -3.56
N ILE A 143 1.18 18.81 -4.36
CA ILE A 143 1.43 18.06 -5.58
C ILE A 143 2.33 16.87 -5.22
N VAL A 144 1.85 15.66 -5.53
CA VAL A 144 2.66 14.45 -5.45
C VAL A 144 3.30 14.20 -6.82
N PRO A 145 4.61 14.38 -7.01
CA PRO A 145 5.22 14.31 -8.35
C PRO A 145 5.18 12.90 -8.97
N GLU A 146 5.29 11.86 -8.13
CA GLU A 146 5.37 10.48 -8.60
C GLU A 146 4.31 9.60 -7.96
N LEU A 147 3.57 8.87 -8.81
CA LEU A 147 2.66 7.82 -8.40
C LEU A 147 3.21 6.47 -8.87
N TRP A 148 3.36 5.54 -7.95
CA TRP A 148 3.83 4.18 -8.22
C TRP A 148 2.69 3.20 -8.01
N LEU A 149 2.28 2.52 -9.07
CA LEU A 149 1.23 1.52 -9.05
C LEU A 149 1.86 0.13 -8.89
N MET A 150 1.46 -0.58 -7.82
CA MET A 150 1.88 -1.96 -7.61
C MET A 150 0.80 -2.94 -8.11
N THR A 151 1.20 -4.13 -8.51
CA THR A 151 0.32 -5.22 -9.00
C THR A 151 -0.50 -4.88 -10.25
N GLY A 152 -0.16 -3.80 -10.94
CA GLY A 152 -0.81 -3.43 -12.20
C GLY A 152 -0.37 -4.31 -13.37
N PRO A 153 -1.14 -4.27 -14.49
CA PRO A 153 -0.85 -5.09 -15.67
C PRO A 153 0.32 -4.58 -16.53
N ARG A 154 0.79 -3.35 -16.30
CA ARG A 154 1.77 -2.67 -17.16
C ARG A 154 2.97 -2.11 -16.37
N PRO A 155 3.77 -2.95 -15.70
CA PRO A 155 4.95 -2.48 -15.01
C PRO A 155 5.96 -1.87 -16.01
N ASN A 156 6.58 -0.76 -15.61
CA ASN A 156 7.63 -0.08 -16.38
C ASN A 156 8.89 0.20 -15.55
N GLN A 157 8.89 -0.22 -14.28
CA GLN A 157 10.03 -0.10 -13.37
C GLN A 157 10.17 -1.36 -12.54
N TYR A 158 11.41 -1.84 -12.47
CA TYR A 158 11.77 -3.02 -11.68
C TYR A 158 12.86 -2.63 -10.69
N VAL A 159 12.59 -2.79 -9.41
CA VAL A 159 13.49 -2.39 -8.32
C VAL A 159 14.16 -3.63 -7.76
N ASP A 160 15.49 -3.69 -7.85
CA ASP A 160 16.27 -4.77 -7.24
C ASP A 160 16.13 -4.74 -5.71
N VAL A 161 15.58 -5.81 -5.14
CA VAL A 161 15.36 -5.99 -3.71
C VAL A 161 16.15 -7.15 -3.12
N THR A 162 17.11 -7.67 -3.88
CA THR A 162 17.92 -8.85 -3.50
C THR A 162 18.56 -8.65 -2.12
N ALA A 163 19.16 -7.49 -1.88
CA ALA A 163 19.87 -7.21 -0.63
C ALA A 163 18.96 -7.08 0.61
N VAL A 164 17.66 -6.93 0.40
CA VAL A 164 16.67 -6.74 1.49
C VAL A 164 15.63 -7.85 1.54
N PHE A 165 15.86 -8.93 0.80
CA PHE A 165 14.90 -10.03 0.68
C PHE A 165 14.55 -10.65 2.04
N ASP A 166 15.56 -10.98 2.85
CA ASP A 166 15.35 -11.64 4.15
C ASP A 166 14.52 -10.74 5.07
N ARG A 167 14.83 -9.44 5.11
CA ARG A 167 14.04 -8.46 5.87
C ARG A 167 12.59 -8.36 5.37
N LYS A 168 12.37 -8.48 4.05
CA LYS A 168 11.02 -8.52 3.48
C LYS A 168 10.25 -9.77 3.94
N VAL A 169 10.91 -10.92 3.95
CA VAL A 169 10.34 -12.19 4.46
C VAL A 169 9.96 -12.05 5.93
N ASP A 170 10.88 -11.52 6.75
CA ASP A 170 10.65 -11.35 8.18
C ASP A 170 9.52 -10.37 8.47
N ALA A 171 9.45 -9.24 7.72
CA ALA A 171 8.36 -8.29 7.83
C ALA A 171 7.00 -8.91 7.49
N LEU A 172 6.93 -9.83 6.53
CA LEU A 172 5.71 -10.55 6.19
C LEU A 172 5.35 -11.62 7.23
N ARG A 173 6.33 -12.31 7.81
CA ARG A 173 6.11 -13.31 8.87
C ARG A 173 5.49 -12.71 10.14
N ILE A 174 5.71 -11.41 10.40
CA ILE A 174 5.07 -10.71 11.50
C ILE A 174 3.54 -10.74 11.38
N HIS A 175 3.01 -10.78 10.15
CA HIS A 175 1.58 -10.90 9.90
C HIS A 175 1.09 -12.34 10.06
N THR A 176 1.31 -12.95 11.23
CA THR A 176 1.00 -14.36 11.50
C THR A 176 -0.46 -14.70 11.26
N SER A 177 -1.38 -13.77 11.58
CA SER A 177 -2.81 -13.92 11.29
C SER A 177 -3.12 -14.14 9.80
N GLN A 178 -2.17 -13.84 8.91
CA GLN A 178 -2.34 -13.89 7.46
C GLN A 178 -1.37 -14.85 6.77
N THR A 179 -0.26 -15.19 7.40
CA THR A 179 0.84 -15.90 6.75
C THR A 179 1.15 -17.26 7.36
N ALA A 180 0.57 -17.58 8.54
CA ALA A 180 0.85 -18.82 9.25
C ALA A 180 0.46 -20.09 8.49
N HIS A 181 -0.42 -19.98 7.47
CA HIS A 181 -0.84 -21.11 6.64
C HIS A 181 0.11 -21.42 5.46
N PHE A 182 1.12 -20.59 5.23
CA PHE A 182 2.11 -20.86 4.19
C PHE A 182 3.25 -21.71 4.76
N ASP A 183 3.44 -22.91 4.23
CA ASP A 183 4.53 -23.80 4.63
C ASP A 183 5.90 -23.20 4.31
N ASP A 184 6.04 -22.58 3.14
CA ASP A 184 7.28 -21.90 2.70
C ASP A 184 6.99 -20.55 2.04
N LEU A 185 6.73 -19.54 2.88
CA LEU A 185 6.52 -18.16 2.44
C LEU A 185 7.75 -17.59 1.70
N ALA A 186 8.95 -17.99 2.12
CA ALA A 186 10.18 -17.46 1.54
C ALA A 186 10.38 -17.94 0.11
N SER A 187 10.14 -19.23 -0.16
CA SER A 187 10.20 -19.80 -1.52
C SER A 187 9.18 -19.15 -2.44
N LEU A 188 7.92 -19.06 -1.99
CA LEU A 188 6.85 -18.42 -2.75
C LEU A 188 7.21 -16.97 -3.17
N LEU A 189 7.75 -16.21 -2.23
CA LEU A 189 8.18 -14.83 -2.51
C LEU A 189 9.38 -14.77 -3.46
N ARG A 190 10.32 -15.67 -3.28
CA ARG A 190 11.53 -15.74 -4.12
C ARG A 190 11.14 -16.03 -5.57
N ASP A 191 10.28 -16.99 -5.81
CA ASP A 191 9.84 -17.34 -7.16
C ASP A 191 9.16 -16.16 -7.84
N TRP A 192 8.26 -15.49 -7.14
CA TRP A 192 7.56 -14.33 -7.65
C TRP A 192 8.49 -13.15 -7.96
N LEU A 193 9.43 -12.84 -7.05
CA LEU A 193 10.39 -11.75 -7.25
C LEU A 193 11.44 -12.08 -8.32
N THR A 194 11.76 -13.36 -8.51
CA THR A 194 12.63 -13.83 -9.61
C THR A 194 11.94 -13.62 -10.96
N GLU A 195 10.64 -13.92 -11.06
CA GLU A 195 9.87 -13.66 -12.28
C GLU A 195 9.90 -12.17 -12.64
N HIS A 196 9.69 -11.28 -11.67
CA HIS A 196 9.79 -9.85 -11.88
C HIS A 196 11.20 -9.41 -12.30
N ALA A 197 12.25 -9.94 -11.65
CA ALA A 197 13.62 -9.62 -12.00
C ALA A 197 13.93 -10.02 -13.47
N ARG A 198 13.46 -11.20 -13.88
CA ARG A 198 13.59 -11.67 -15.26
C ARG A 198 12.84 -10.78 -16.25
N ALA A 199 11.60 -10.42 -15.94
CA ALA A 199 10.79 -9.52 -16.77
C ALA A 199 11.43 -8.13 -16.90
N GLY A 200 12.10 -7.66 -15.85
CA GLY A 200 12.85 -6.40 -15.82
C GLY A 200 14.24 -6.45 -16.43
N GLY A 201 14.69 -7.62 -16.94
CA GLY A 201 16.03 -7.78 -17.54
C GLY A 201 17.18 -7.75 -16.52
N LEU A 202 16.91 -8.02 -15.25
CA LEU A 202 17.98 -8.10 -14.23
C LEU A 202 18.79 -9.39 -14.41
N PRO A 203 20.08 -9.40 -13.97
CA PRO A 203 20.91 -10.60 -14.03
C PRO A 203 20.30 -11.79 -13.27
N PRO A 204 20.64 -13.04 -13.67
CA PRO A 204 20.22 -14.23 -12.95
C PRO A 204 20.57 -14.18 -11.46
N GLY A 205 19.66 -14.66 -10.60
CA GLY A 205 19.81 -14.64 -9.14
C GLY A 205 19.38 -13.34 -8.46
N ARG A 206 18.97 -12.32 -9.23
CA ARG A 206 18.38 -11.11 -8.68
C ARG A 206 16.89 -11.29 -8.41
N LEU A 207 16.40 -10.49 -7.46
CA LEU A 207 15.00 -10.42 -7.04
C LEU A 207 14.51 -8.98 -7.23
N ALA A 208 13.33 -8.79 -7.84
CA ALA A 208 12.81 -7.46 -8.07
C ALA A 208 11.35 -7.30 -7.68
N GLU A 209 10.98 -6.10 -7.27
CA GLU A 209 9.59 -5.63 -7.23
C GLU A 209 9.27 -4.86 -8.51
N ALA A 210 8.08 -5.06 -9.04
CA ALA A 210 7.61 -4.44 -10.27
C ALA A 210 6.56 -3.36 -9.98
N PHE A 211 6.73 -2.19 -10.58
CA PHE A 211 5.84 -1.04 -10.46
C PHE A 211 5.54 -0.42 -11.82
N GLN A 212 4.40 0.22 -11.94
CA GLN A 212 4.17 1.20 -12.99
C GLN A 212 4.34 2.59 -12.40
N ILE A 213 5.32 3.34 -12.89
CA ILE A 213 5.54 4.73 -12.49
C ILE A 213 4.77 5.66 -13.43
N VAL A 214 4.02 6.57 -12.81
CA VAL A 214 3.29 7.64 -13.49
C VAL A 214 3.75 8.98 -12.93
N LYS A 215 4.16 9.89 -13.79
CA LYS A 215 4.37 11.29 -13.44
C LYS A 215 3.03 12.00 -13.42
N THR A 216 2.83 12.86 -12.43
CA THR A 216 1.57 13.59 -12.25
C THR A 216 1.68 15.07 -12.67
N GLU A 217 2.87 15.47 -13.09
CA GLU A 217 3.21 16.79 -13.65
C GLU A 217 3.47 16.70 -15.14
#